data_d1c63dc53f6f61b089271484d348f9f9
#
_entry.id   d1c63dc53f6f61b089271484d348f9f9
#
_cell.length_a   1.000
_cell.length_b   1.000
_cell.length_c   1.000
_cell.angle_alpha   90.00
_cell.angle_beta   90.00
_cell.angle_gamma   90.00
#
_symmetry.space_group_name_H-M   'P 1'
#
loop_
_entity.id
_entity.type
_entity.pdbx_description
1 polymer ?
#
loop_
_entity_poly.entity_id
_entity_poly.type
_entity_poly.pdbx_seq_one_letter_code
_entity_poly.pdbx_strand_id
1 'polypeptide(L)'
;RKTPEQHVDDIRTVVLEAAKRKIDVNIYLEDWSNGIKHSPDYVFLVIDALKGLPIRRFMLPDTLGVLNPGNTYEYCKMMVDRYPDLRFDFHAHNDYDLAVANVYSAIRAGIKGIHTTVNGLGERAGNAPLSSVLAVIKDQLGEETSLREEKINKASRLVETYSGVHIPPNKPIIGEHVFTRSEE
;
A
#
# COMPACT_ATOMS: atom_id res chain seq x y z
N ARG A 1 -26.52 -11.90 -4.65
CA ARG A 1 -25.20 -11.41 -5.11
C ARG A 1 -25.43 -10.42 -6.22
N LYS A 2 -24.68 -9.31 -6.27
CA LYS A 2 -24.72 -8.36 -7.39
C LYS A 2 -24.01 -8.97 -8.61
N THR A 3 -24.50 -8.61 -9.81
CA THR A 3 -23.73 -8.89 -11.04
C THR A 3 -22.54 -7.91 -11.15
N PRO A 4 -21.53 -8.21 -11.97
CA PRO A 4 -20.42 -7.28 -12.24
C PRO A 4 -20.91 -5.90 -12.70
N GLU A 5 -21.92 -5.86 -13.57
CA GLU A 5 -22.52 -4.64 -14.10
C GLU A 5 -23.18 -3.81 -13.00
N GLN A 6 -23.99 -4.45 -12.15
CA GLN A 6 -24.62 -3.79 -11.01
C GLN A 6 -23.58 -3.24 -10.04
N HIS A 7 -22.49 -3.97 -9.81
CA HIS A 7 -21.39 -3.51 -8.95
C HIS A 7 -20.73 -2.25 -9.52
N VAL A 8 -20.40 -2.25 -10.80
CA VAL A 8 -19.80 -1.10 -11.48
C VAL A 8 -20.73 0.11 -11.48
N ASP A 9 -22.03 -0.09 -11.74
CA ASP A 9 -23.03 1.00 -11.78
C ASP A 9 -23.22 1.66 -10.41
N ASP A 10 -23.18 0.88 -9.34
CA ASP A 10 -23.23 1.42 -7.98
C ASP A 10 -22.00 2.31 -7.70
N ILE A 11 -20.78 1.83 -8.04
CA ILE A 11 -19.55 2.61 -7.88
C ILE A 11 -19.62 3.89 -8.71
N ARG A 12 -20.02 3.78 -9.98
CA ARG A 12 -20.17 4.93 -10.89
C ARG A 12 -21.08 6.00 -10.31
N THR A 13 -22.21 5.60 -9.76
CA THR A 13 -23.19 6.51 -9.16
C THR A 13 -22.55 7.30 -8.00
N VAL A 14 -21.82 6.64 -7.12
CA VAL A 14 -21.14 7.28 -5.99
C VAL A 14 -20.03 8.22 -6.47
N VAL A 15 -19.21 7.79 -7.42
CA VAL A 15 -18.11 8.59 -7.97
C VAL A 15 -18.63 9.88 -8.61
N LEU A 16 -19.69 9.79 -9.42
CA LEU A 16 -20.27 10.96 -10.08
C LEU A 16 -20.93 11.91 -9.09
N GLU A 17 -21.58 11.40 -8.05
CA GLU A 17 -22.18 12.24 -7.01
C GLU A 17 -21.09 12.96 -6.17
N ALA A 18 -19.99 12.27 -5.84
CA ALA A 18 -18.84 12.88 -5.16
C ALA A 18 -18.22 13.99 -6.01
N ALA A 19 -18.08 13.77 -7.34
CA ALA A 19 -17.53 14.76 -8.27
C ALA A 19 -18.38 16.03 -8.34
N LYS A 20 -19.72 15.91 -8.35
CA LYS A 20 -20.63 17.09 -8.28
C LYS A 20 -20.35 17.92 -7.03
N ARG A 21 -19.94 17.31 -5.95
CA ARG A 21 -19.60 17.96 -4.68
C ARG A 21 -18.15 18.39 -4.56
N LYS A 22 -17.36 18.25 -5.64
CA LYS A 22 -15.91 18.53 -5.68
C LYS A 22 -15.10 17.72 -4.65
N ILE A 23 -15.51 16.47 -4.41
CA ILE A 23 -14.80 15.53 -3.55
C ILE A 23 -13.97 14.62 -4.44
N ASP A 24 -12.66 14.60 -4.18
CA ASP A 24 -11.74 13.65 -4.84
C ASP A 24 -12.05 12.21 -4.41
N VAL A 25 -12.08 11.30 -5.37
CA VAL A 25 -12.37 9.88 -5.12
C VAL A 25 -11.16 9.03 -5.45
N ASN A 26 -10.86 8.11 -4.54
CA ASN A 26 -9.95 6.99 -4.77
C ASN A 26 -10.75 5.68 -4.67
N ILE A 27 -10.40 4.69 -5.48
CA ILE A 27 -11.06 3.38 -5.47
C ILE A 27 -10.12 2.34 -4.89
N TYR A 28 -10.55 1.68 -3.80
CA TYR A 28 -9.92 0.46 -3.30
C TYR A 28 -10.49 -0.75 -4.04
N LEU A 29 -9.60 -1.52 -4.66
CA LEU A 29 -9.94 -2.83 -5.23
C LEU A 29 -9.80 -3.88 -4.14
N GLU A 30 -10.74 -3.91 -3.19
CA GLU A 30 -10.64 -4.77 -2.00
C GLU A 30 -10.34 -6.22 -2.37
N ASP A 31 -9.41 -6.84 -1.62
CA ASP A 31 -8.86 -8.17 -1.90
C ASP A 31 -8.25 -8.32 -3.31
N TRP A 32 -7.63 -7.23 -3.81
CA TRP A 32 -7.03 -7.20 -5.14
C TRP A 32 -6.00 -8.30 -5.35
N SER A 33 -5.19 -8.64 -4.37
CA SER A 33 -4.17 -9.70 -4.49
C SER A 33 -4.75 -11.06 -4.86
N ASN A 34 -5.88 -11.45 -4.25
CA ASN A 34 -6.61 -12.65 -4.65
C ASN A 34 -7.36 -12.45 -5.97
N GLY A 35 -7.93 -11.27 -6.18
CA GLY A 35 -8.63 -10.92 -7.41
C GLY A 35 -7.76 -11.06 -8.65
N ILE A 36 -6.58 -10.45 -8.65
CA ILE A 36 -5.65 -10.49 -9.80
C ILE A 36 -5.09 -11.90 -10.04
N LYS A 37 -4.91 -12.68 -8.98
CA LYS A 37 -4.41 -14.04 -9.06
C LYS A 37 -5.44 -15.04 -9.60
N HIS A 38 -6.70 -14.93 -9.18
CA HIS A 38 -7.72 -15.94 -9.43
C HIS A 38 -8.83 -15.50 -10.40
N SER A 39 -9.00 -14.20 -10.62
CA SER A 39 -10.05 -13.60 -11.45
C SER A 39 -9.57 -12.31 -12.12
N PRO A 40 -8.44 -12.33 -12.86
CA PRO A 40 -7.87 -11.11 -13.46
C PRO A 40 -8.84 -10.41 -14.40
N ASP A 41 -9.66 -11.15 -15.14
CA ASP A 41 -10.66 -10.59 -16.05
C ASP A 41 -11.67 -9.70 -15.32
N TYR A 42 -12.05 -10.07 -14.10
CA TYR A 42 -12.95 -9.26 -13.28
C TYR A 42 -12.26 -7.97 -12.79
N VAL A 43 -11.00 -8.04 -12.39
CA VAL A 43 -10.21 -6.84 -12.01
C VAL A 43 -10.14 -5.88 -13.19
N PHE A 44 -9.83 -6.39 -14.38
CA PHE A 44 -9.75 -5.57 -15.59
C PHE A 44 -11.10 -5.01 -15.99
N LEU A 45 -12.19 -5.80 -15.93
CA LEU A 45 -13.55 -5.33 -16.19
C LEU A 45 -13.91 -4.13 -15.32
N VAL A 46 -13.65 -4.20 -14.02
CA VAL A 46 -13.96 -3.11 -13.09
C VAL A 46 -13.16 -1.85 -13.43
N ILE A 47 -11.85 -1.98 -13.68
CA ILE A 47 -11.02 -0.82 -14.02
C ILE A 47 -11.42 -0.24 -15.38
N ASP A 48 -11.61 -1.07 -16.40
CA ASP A 48 -12.00 -0.62 -17.75
C ASP A 48 -13.33 0.14 -17.73
N ALA A 49 -14.27 -0.27 -16.89
CA ALA A 49 -15.55 0.40 -16.73
C ALA A 49 -15.47 1.72 -15.94
N LEU A 50 -14.46 1.88 -15.10
CA LEU A 50 -14.32 3.04 -14.18
C LEU A 50 -13.24 4.05 -14.62
N LYS A 51 -12.26 3.66 -15.45
CA LYS A 51 -11.08 4.49 -15.78
C LYS A 51 -11.39 5.85 -16.43
N GLY A 52 -12.57 5.99 -17.06
CA GLY A 52 -13.02 7.26 -17.64
C GLY A 52 -13.74 8.19 -16.67
N LEU A 53 -13.91 7.79 -15.41
CA LEU A 53 -14.55 8.59 -14.37
C LEU A 53 -13.54 9.49 -13.65
N PRO A 54 -13.99 10.54 -12.93
CA PRO A 54 -13.12 11.43 -12.16
C PRO A 54 -12.57 10.73 -10.90
N ILE A 55 -11.82 9.67 -11.10
CA ILE A 55 -11.11 8.90 -10.06
C ILE A 55 -9.65 9.34 -10.06
N ARG A 56 -9.14 9.70 -8.89
CA ARG A 56 -7.79 10.22 -8.74
C ARG A 56 -6.73 9.12 -8.78
N ARG A 57 -7.03 7.96 -8.17
CA ARG A 57 -6.15 6.80 -8.12
C ARG A 57 -6.90 5.52 -7.79
N PHE A 58 -6.33 4.39 -8.18
CA PHE A 58 -6.76 3.07 -7.79
C PHE A 58 -5.80 2.47 -6.77
N MET A 59 -6.33 1.90 -5.70
CA MET A 59 -5.57 1.25 -4.64
C MET A 59 -5.52 -0.25 -4.90
N LEU A 60 -4.32 -0.81 -4.82
CA LEU A 60 -4.04 -2.23 -5.00
C LEU A 60 -3.69 -2.84 -3.62
N PRO A 61 -4.68 -3.26 -2.83
CA PRO A 61 -4.41 -3.82 -1.51
C PRO A 61 -4.08 -5.30 -1.58
N ASP A 62 -2.99 -5.67 -0.93
CA ASP A 62 -2.76 -7.03 -0.45
C ASP A 62 -3.47 -7.20 0.90
N THR A 63 -4.80 -7.31 0.82
CA THR A 63 -5.71 -7.25 1.98
C THR A 63 -5.41 -8.32 3.03
N LEU A 64 -5.03 -9.52 2.60
CA LEU A 64 -4.72 -10.64 3.48
C LEU A 64 -3.22 -10.87 3.66
N GLY A 65 -2.38 -10.00 3.11
CA GLY A 65 -0.93 -10.09 3.23
C GLY A 65 -0.35 -11.37 2.61
N VAL A 66 -0.94 -11.87 1.51
CA VAL A 66 -0.62 -13.19 0.92
C VAL A 66 0.41 -13.13 -0.21
N LEU A 67 0.79 -11.94 -0.66
CA LEU A 67 1.77 -11.78 -1.72
C LEU A 67 3.19 -12.00 -1.23
N ASN A 68 4.02 -12.50 -2.13
CA ASN A 68 5.48 -12.47 -2.01
C ASN A 68 6.07 -11.41 -2.97
N PRO A 69 7.36 -11.05 -2.83
CA PRO A 69 7.97 -10.01 -3.65
C PRO A 69 7.91 -10.27 -5.16
N GLY A 70 8.01 -11.52 -5.59
CA GLY A 70 7.93 -11.91 -7.01
C GLY A 70 6.53 -11.66 -7.57
N ASN A 71 5.49 -12.17 -6.90
CA ASN A 71 4.10 -11.94 -7.30
C ASN A 71 3.73 -10.45 -7.24
N THR A 72 4.19 -9.73 -6.22
CA THR A 72 3.94 -8.30 -6.10
C THR A 72 4.51 -7.55 -7.31
N TYR A 73 5.75 -7.83 -7.69
CA TYR A 73 6.35 -7.23 -8.88
C TYR A 73 5.54 -7.53 -10.14
N GLU A 74 5.25 -8.80 -10.38
CA GLU A 74 4.53 -9.28 -11.56
C GLU A 74 3.15 -8.62 -11.68
N TYR A 75 2.34 -8.68 -10.62
CA TYR A 75 0.98 -8.17 -10.66
C TYR A 75 0.91 -6.65 -10.71
N CYS A 76 1.75 -5.96 -9.97
CA CYS A 76 1.86 -4.50 -10.06
C CYS A 76 2.33 -4.06 -11.45
N LYS A 77 3.33 -4.74 -12.02
CA LYS A 77 3.83 -4.47 -13.37
C LYS A 77 2.75 -4.66 -14.43
N MET A 78 1.97 -5.74 -14.32
CA MET A 78 0.82 -6.01 -15.19
C MET A 78 -0.20 -4.86 -15.17
N MET A 79 -0.49 -4.31 -13.98
CA MET A 79 -1.42 -3.18 -13.84
C MET A 79 -0.87 -1.90 -14.47
N VAL A 80 0.39 -1.57 -14.19
CA VAL A 80 1.06 -0.37 -14.71
C VAL A 80 1.20 -0.42 -16.23
N ASP A 81 1.57 -1.58 -16.79
CA ASP A 81 1.75 -1.73 -18.25
C ASP A 81 0.41 -1.69 -19.01
N ARG A 82 -0.62 -2.28 -18.42
CA ARG A 82 -1.96 -2.27 -19.03
C ARG A 82 -2.63 -0.90 -18.97
N TYR A 83 -2.34 -0.12 -17.95
CA TYR A 83 -2.99 1.17 -17.68
C TYR A 83 -1.97 2.28 -17.39
N PRO A 84 -1.14 2.65 -18.37
CA PRO A 84 -0.02 3.60 -18.16
C PRO A 84 -0.48 5.00 -17.74
N ASP A 85 -1.71 5.38 -18.07
CA ASP A 85 -2.28 6.69 -17.74
C ASP A 85 -2.98 6.72 -16.37
N LEU A 86 -3.13 5.57 -15.72
CA LEU A 86 -3.75 5.50 -14.40
C LEU A 86 -2.70 5.58 -13.29
N ARG A 87 -3.10 6.15 -12.17
CA ARG A 87 -2.29 6.15 -10.96
C ARG A 87 -2.72 5.01 -10.04
N PHE A 88 -1.75 4.16 -9.73
CA PHE A 88 -1.91 3.08 -8.75
C PHE A 88 -1.10 3.36 -7.49
N ASP A 89 -1.72 3.09 -6.34
CA ASP A 89 -1.06 3.06 -5.05
C ASP A 89 -1.15 1.63 -4.47
N PHE A 90 -0.09 1.17 -3.81
CA PHE A 90 -0.04 -0.17 -3.22
C PHE A 90 -0.19 -0.13 -1.70
N HIS A 91 -0.95 -1.07 -1.15
CA HIS A 91 -1.18 -1.23 0.28
C HIS A 91 -0.88 -2.66 0.71
N ALA A 92 0.11 -2.83 1.59
CA ALA A 92 0.57 -4.15 2.01
C ALA A 92 0.27 -4.42 3.49
N HIS A 93 -0.50 -5.47 3.77
CA HIS A 93 -0.54 -6.10 5.09
C HIS A 93 0.69 -6.98 5.33
N ASN A 94 0.99 -7.26 6.61
CA ASN A 94 2.27 -7.84 7.03
C ASN A 94 2.16 -9.28 7.58
N ASP A 95 1.15 -10.02 7.17
CA ASP A 95 0.80 -11.33 7.75
C ASP A 95 1.91 -12.39 7.60
N TYR A 96 2.73 -12.30 6.56
CA TYR A 96 3.92 -13.14 6.36
C TYR A 96 5.25 -12.41 6.63
N ASP A 97 5.20 -11.23 7.27
CA ASP A 97 6.37 -10.36 7.49
C ASP A 97 7.07 -9.92 6.19
N LEU A 98 6.33 -9.87 5.07
CA LEU A 98 6.82 -9.51 3.74
C LEU A 98 6.39 -8.13 3.26
N ALA A 99 5.65 -7.36 4.06
CA ALA A 99 5.07 -6.10 3.61
C ALA A 99 6.11 -5.11 3.07
N VAL A 100 7.27 -4.97 3.72
CA VAL A 100 8.33 -4.06 3.26
C VAL A 100 8.98 -4.55 1.97
N ALA A 101 9.23 -5.86 1.84
CA ALA A 101 9.79 -6.47 0.63
C ALA A 101 8.80 -6.37 -0.55
N ASN A 102 7.50 -6.52 -0.27
CA ASN A 102 6.44 -6.32 -1.26
C ASN A 102 6.36 -4.86 -1.71
N VAL A 103 6.47 -3.89 -0.79
CA VAL A 103 6.54 -2.46 -1.13
C VAL A 103 7.74 -2.16 -2.03
N TYR A 104 8.93 -2.69 -1.71
CA TYR A 104 10.11 -2.57 -2.57
C TYR A 104 9.82 -3.06 -3.99
N SER A 105 9.21 -4.23 -4.13
CA SER A 105 8.86 -4.83 -5.41
C SER A 105 7.80 -4.02 -6.17
N ALA A 106 6.79 -3.48 -5.47
CA ALA A 106 5.75 -2.64 -6.06
C ALA A 106 6.33 -1.33 -6.64
N ILE A 107 7.24 -0.67 -5.91
CA ILE A 107 7.91 0.54 -6.41
C ILE A 107 8.73 0.22 -7.66
N ARG A 108 9.50 -0.87 -7.67
CA ARG A 108 10.25 -1.31 -8.84
C ARG A 108 9.38 -1.68 -10.03
N ALA A 109 8.15 -2.11 -9.80
CA ALA A 109 7.15 -2.36 -10.84
C ALA A 109 6.54 -1.07 -11.41
N GLY A 110 6.82 0.10 -10.82
CA GLY A 110 6.34 1.40 -11.30
C GLY A 110 5.18 1.99 -10.52
N ILE A 111 4.80 1.42 -9.38
CA ILE A 111 3.79 1.99 -8.48
C ILE A 111 4.27 3.34 -7.94
N LYS A 112 3.37 4.34 -7.92
CA LYS A 112 3.69 5.73 -7.60
C LYS A 112 3.29 6.16 -6.19
N GLY A 113 2.48 5.39 -5.50
CA GLY A 113 2.06 5.68 -4.14
C GLY A 113 2.11 4.44 -3.27
N ILE A 114 2.54 4.60 -2.02
CA ILE A 114 2.62 3.51 -1.04
C ILE A 114 1.88 3.92 0.21
N HIS A 115 1.04 3.02 0.71
CA HIS A 115 0.40 3.18 2.00
C HIS A 115 1.23 2.53 3.09
N THR A 116 1.49 3.31 4.13
CA THR A 116 2.24 2.87 5.30
C THR A 116 1.54 3.30 6.58
N THR A 117 1.87 2.66 7.68
CA THR A 117 1.44 3.10 9.01
C THR A 117 2.65 3.33 9.92
N VAL A 118 2.53 4.28 10.83
CA VAL A 118 3.57 4.50 11.84
C VAL A 118 3.64 3.27 12.74
N ASN A 119 4.86 2.77 12.99
CA ASN A 119 5.14 1.53 13.73
C ASN A 119 4.60 0.25 13.10
N GLY A 120 3.99 0.32 11.91
CA GLY A 120 3.37 -0.83 11.27
C GLY A 120 2.03 -1.21 11.88
N LEU A 121 1.37 -0.32 12.64
CA LEU A 121 0.06 -0.61 13.24
C LEU A 121 -0.98 -0.89 12.17
N GLY A 122 -1.89 -1.82 12.47
CA GLY A 122 -2.97 -2.21 11.59
C GLY A 122 -3.63 -3.49 12.05
N GLU A 123 -4.53 -4.01 11.24
CA GLU A 123 -5.22 -5.26 11.50
C GLU A 123 -4.25 -6.44 11.51
N ARG A 124 -4.53 -7.46 12.31
CA ARG A 124 -3.78 -8.73 12.43
C ARG A 124 -2.29 -8.48 12.75
N ALA A 125 -1.39 -8.73 11.77
CA ALA A 125 0.05 -8.50 11.89
C ALA A 125 0.48 -7.07 11.50
N GLY A 126 -0.47 -6.19 11.19
CA GLY A 126 -0.24 -4.81 10.82
C GLY A 126 0.04 -4.59 9.34
N ASN A 127 0.62 -3.44 9.04
CA ASN A 127 0.91 -2.95 7.69
C ASN A 127 2.40 -2.70 7.49
N ALA A 128 2.80 -2.36 6.28
CA ALA A 128 4.14 -1.89 5.99
C ALA A 128 4.51 -0.68 6.89
N PRO A 129 5.55 -0.80 7.76
CA PRO A 129 5.91 0.28 8.67
C PRO A 129 6.62 1.43 7.94
N LEU A 130 6.18 2.65 8.22
CA LEU A 130 6.70 3.87 7.60
C LEU A 130 8.22 3.97 7.68
N SER A 131 8.81 3.70 8.85
CA SER A 131 10.26 3.79 9.06
C SER A 131 11.06 2.86 8.15
N SER A 132 10.65 1.59 8.08
CA SER A 132 11.34 0.59 7.23
C SER A 132 11.14 0.87 5.74
N VAL A 133 9.96 1.32 5.34
CA VAL A 133 9.68 1.70 3.95
C VAL A 133 10.54 2.89 3.52
N LEU A 134 10.66 3.92 4.36
CA LEU A 134 11.52 5.08 4.06
C LEU A 134 12.99 4.69 3.93
N ALA A 135 13.51 3.86 4.85
CA ALA A 135 14.87 3.37 4.75
C ALA A 135 15.10 2.59 3.43
N VAL A 136 14.15 1.72 3.06
CA VAL A 136 14.25 0.98 1.79
C VAL A 136 14.20 1.89 0.57
N ILE A 137 13.34 2.90 0.54
CA ILE A 137 13.25 3.86 -0.57
C ILE A 137 14.58 4.58 -0.74
N LYS A 138 15.17 5.06 0.35
CA LYS A 138 16.42 5.80 0.32
C LYS A 138 17.64 4.92 0.07
N ASP A 139 17.83 3.89 0.90
CA ASP A 139 19.09 3.14 0.95
C ASP A 139 19.16 2.04 -0.12
N GLN A 140 18.02 1.48 -0.53
CA GLN A 140 17.97 0.38 -1.49
C GLN A 140 17.54 0.81 -2.89
N LEU A 141 16.70 1.84 -3.00
CA LEU A 141 16.23 2.35 -4.29
C LEU A 141 16.95 3.62 -4.72
N GLY A 142 17.62 4.32 -3.82
CA GLY A 142 18.31 5.59 -4.10
C GLY A 142 17.34 6.73 -4.44
N GLU A 143 16.10 6.65 -3.97
CA GLU A 143 15.05 7.63 -4.26
C GLU A 143 14.88 8.60 -3.10
N GLU A 144 14.62 9.87 -3.41
CA GLU A 144 14.36 10.90 -2.42
C GLU A 144 12.88 10.99 -2.07
N THR A 145 12.59 11.30 -0.82
CA THR A 145 11.23 11.58 -0.36
C THR A 145 11.13 12.98 0.25
N SER A 146 9.93 13.55 0.27
CA SER A 146 9.68 14.83 0.95
C SER A 146 9.51 14.69 2.47
N LEU A 147 9.62 13.48 3.02
CA LEU A 147 9.41 13.21 4.43
C LEU A 147 10.68 13.56 5.22
N ARG A 148 10.47 14.17 6.40
CA ARG A 148 11.54 14.53 7.31
C ARG A 148 11.92 13.36 8.19
N GLU A 149 12.97 12.63 7.80
CA GLU A 149 13.44 11.41 8.48
C GLU A 149 13.79 11.65 9.95
N GLU A 150 14.33 12.81 10.29
CA GLU A 150 14.64 13.19 11.66
C GLU A 150 13.43 13.27 12.60
N LYS A 151 12.21 13.24 12.04
CA LYS A 151 10.95 13.22 12.80
C LYS A 151 10.38 11.83 13.03
N ILE A 152 10.92 10.80 12.38
CA ILE A 152 10.36 9.43 12.42
C ILE A 152 10.35 8.89 13.86
N ASN A 153 11.47 8.98 14.58
CA ASN A 153 11.55 8.49 15.95
C ASN A 153 10.55 9.22 16.86
N LYS A 154 10.41 10.54 16.71
CA LYS A 154 9.42 11.31 17.47
C LYS A 154 7.98 10.86 17.14
N ALA A 155 7.65 10.68 15.87
CA ALA A 155 6.34 10.19 15.44
C ALA A 155 6.07 8.79 15.99
N SER A 156 7.07 7.90 15.93
CA SER A 156 6.98 6.53 16.46
C SER A 156 6.68 6.49 17.95
N ARG A 157 7.38 7.32 18.76
CA ARG A 157 7.15 7.41 20.22
C ARG A 157 5.79 8.01 20.56
N LEU A 158 5.32 9.00 19.79
CA LEU A 158 3.97 9.54 19.96
C LEU A 158 2.90 8.47 19.71
N VAL A 159 3.03 7.73 18.61
CA VAL A 159 2.07 6.65 18.30
C VAL A 159 2.14 5.53 19.34
N GLU A 160 3.32 5.14 19.82
CA GLU A 160 3.47 4.21 20.94
C GLU A 160 2.69 4.68 22.17
N THR A 161 2.87 5.95 22.56
CA THR A 161 2.21 6.53 23.72
C THR A 161 0.69 6.53 23.59
N TYR A 162 0.16 6.95 22.43
CA TYR A 162 -1.29 7.10 22.25
C TYR A 162 -2.01 5.79 21.93
N SER A 163 -1.33 4.85 21.28
CA SER A 163 -1.92 3.54 20.95
C SER A 163 -1.81 2.53 22.09
N GLY A 164 -0.87 2.73 23.02
CA GLY A 164 -0.53 1.73 24.03
C GLY A 164 0.20 0.49 23.48
N VAL A 165 0.56 0.48 22.20
CA VAL A 165 1.30 -0.61 21.56
C VAL A 165 2.77 -0.30 21.59
N HIS A 166 3.53 -1.02 22.43
CA HIS A 166 4.97 -0.81 22.60
C HIS A 166 5.79 -1.19 21.37
N ILE A 167 6.83 -0.39 21.12
CA ILE A 167 7.83 -0.67 20.10
C ILE A 167 8.80 -1.71 20.67
N PRO A 168 8.91 -2.92 20.06
CA PRO A 168 9.91 -3.88 20.49
C PRO A 168 11.33 -3.30 20.36
N PRO A 169 12.23 -3.55 21.33
CA PRO A 169 13.60 -3.01 21.29
C PRO A 169 14.38 -3.38 20.03
N ASN A 170 14.08 -4.52 19.42
CA ASN A 170 14.67 -5.01 18.18
C ASN A 170 13.86 -4.64 16.92
N LYS A 171 12.86 -3.73 17.01
CA LYS A 171 12.09 -3.29 15.83
C LYS A 171 13.04 -2.67 14.81
N PRO A 172 13.02 -3.12 13.54
CA PRO A 172 13.88 -2.53 12.51
C PRO A 172 13.77 -1.00 12.45
N ILE A 173 14.89 -0.33 12.28
CA ILE A 173 15.07 1.13 12.12
C ILE A 173 14.83 1.95 13.39
N ILE A 174 13.77 1.68 14.16
CA ILE A 174 13.33 2.55 15.29
C ILE A 174 13.50 1.91 16.67
N GLY A 175 13.86 0.64 16.74
CA GLY A 175 14.07 -0.06 18.01
C GLY A 175 15.34 0.43 18.73
N GLU A 176 15.36 0.34 20.05
CA GLU A 176 16.46 0.85 20.89
C GLU A 176 17.78 0.08 20.67
N HIS A 177 17.69 -1.20 20.28
CA HIS A 177 18.87 -2.04 20.01
C HIS A 177 19.37 -1.93 18.56
N VAL A 178 18.65 -1.21 17.68
CA VAL A 178 19.07 -1.07 16.30
C VAL A 178 20.23 -0.11 16.21
N PHE A 179 21.26 -0.50 15.45
CA PHE A 179 22.56 0.21 15.31
C PHE A 179 23.43 0.21 16.57
N THR A 180 23.05 -0.45 17.66
CA THR A 180 23.97 -0.73 18.73
C THR A 180 24.89 -1.89 18.32
N ARG A 181 26.22 -1.67 18.30
CA ARG A 181 27.19 -2.76 18.23
C ARG A 181 27.31 -3.37 19.64
N SER A 182 27.14 -4.67 19.74
CA SER A 182 27.68 -5.39 20.88
C SER A 182 29.20 -5.40 20.70
N GLU A 183 29.92 -4.61 21.46
CA GLU A 183 31.36 -4.79 21.64
C GLU A 183 31.51 -5.93 22.66
N GLU A 184 31.70 -7.16 22.18
CA GLU A 184 32.29 -8.24 22.94
C GLU A 184 33.80 -8.25 22.71
#